data_2a110a68702b2fea11ba0a7059ebe62a
#
_entry.id   2a110a68702b2fea11ba0a7059ebe62a
#
_cell.length_a   1.000
_cell.length_b   1.000
_cell.length_c   1.000
_cell.angle_alpha   90.00
_cell.angle_beta   90.00
_cell.angle_gamma   90.00
#
_symmetry.space_group_name_H-M   'P 1'
#
loop_
_entity.id
_entity.type
_entity.pdbx_description
1 polymer ?
#
loop_
_entity_poly.entity_id
_entity_poly.type
_entity_poly.pdbx_seq_one_letter_code
_entity_poly.pdbx_strand_id
1 'polypeptide(L)'
;LLLAGLTFIGASCTKFDDKVYSAYTEDTFPKTPEQFVAVTGPVYTSARGYFGDYFDLQTAGSDEVIIPTRGGDWFDGGKWRDMHFHTWSPSHEVVRNAWNWGFNAIGTCNRVLSVLEKSEDSEQKNQTLAEIKTMRAWYYYLMMDAYGNIPLVTSFDTGTELPSTTPRAQIFEFVVSELEENLPLLSEEKSLATYGRPTKWFAHALLAKTYLNAQVYTGTAQWNKVVENANAVIASEKYSLENDFLAQFKADNGADSPEPIFSIPFDASRAKGNALFNKVLHYAHRQTFELNGNPWNGWSAQPAYFNLFEDLDNRKQQWLYGQQYNATGQPLINNGVNVFINPEGYNLLPGSDFDIGGADDGGRLAGARCVKYQPDKNHIGSDAGNDVVVFRLADVLLMKAEAILRGATNGTAAQALEAANQVRKRAFPVNPEKHFTAGTLNLDAIYKERGLEFTFEVTRRTDMIRFGKWEDAMLFKPANTAESYKRLFPIPATALANNTNLTPNPGY
;
A
#
# COMPACT_ATOMS: atom_id res chain seq x y z
N LEU A 1 59.73 -5.62 73.38
CA LEU A 1 60.04 -5.07 72.05
C LEU A 1 58.68 -4.87 71.28
N LEU A 2 58.29 -3.60 71.23
CA LEU A 2 57.11 -3.13 70.40
C LEU A 2 57.62 -2.92 68.98
N LEU A 3 56.90 -3.45 67.99
CA LEU A 3 57.05 -3.05 66.60
C LEU A 3 55.76 -2.37 66.17
N ALA A 4 55.85 -1.07 65.89
CA ALA A 4 54.75 -0.25 65.31
C ALA A 4 54.74 -0.42 63.80
N GLY A 5 53.63 -0.93 63.24
CA GLY A 5 53.41 -0.98 61.80
C GLY A 5 52.66 0.26 61.34
N LEU A 6 53.33 1.06 60.47
CA LEU A 6 52.69 2.16 59.73
C LEU A 6 51.87 1.61 58.54
N THR A 7 50.56 1.82 58.57
CA THR A 7 49.71 1.59 57.43
C THR A 7 49.62 2.85 56.56
N PHE A 8 50.22 2.79 55.36
CA PHE A 8 50.00 3.79 54.29
C PHE A 8 48.66 3.57 53.63
N ILE A 9 47.72 4.50 53.79
CA ILE A 9 46.48 4.56 53.00
C ILE A 9 46.79 5.43 51.79
N GLY A 10 47.10 4.80 50.67
CA GLY A 10 47.16 5.46 49.36
C GLY A 10 45.74 5.67 48.82
N ALA A 11 45.23 6.89 48.86
CA ALA A 11 44.05 7.27 48.09
C ALA A 11 44.44 7.44 46.63
N SER A 12 44.20 6.41 45.82
CA SER A 12 44.32 6.48 44.37
C SER A 12 42.95 6.90 43.79
N CYS A 13 42.76 8.20 43.54
CA CYS A 13 41.72 8.71 42.66
C CYS A 13 42.24 8.59 41.22
N THR A 14 42.05 7.43 40.61
CA THR A 14 42.14 7.30 39.17
C THR A 14 40.75 7.60 38.61
N LYS A 15 40.57 8.81 38.06
CA LYS A 15 39.50 9.02 37.06
C LYS A 15 39.87 8.18 35.86
N PHE A 16 39.21 7.04 35.72
CA PHE A 16 39.19 6.34 34.43
C PHE A 16 38.25 7.13 33.51
N ASP A 17 38.83 7.96 32.65
CA ASP A 17 38.14 8.36 31.41
C ASP A 17 38.14 7.11 30.52
N ASP A 18 37.13 6.27 30.71
CA ASP A 18 36.85 5.17 29.81
C ASP A 18 36.43 5.77 28.47
N LYS A 19 37.39 5.92 27.57
CA LYS A 19 37.09 6.14 26.16
C LYS A 19 36.50 4.83 25.63
N VAL A 20 35.17 4.73 25.66
CA VAL A 20 34.43 3.62 25.06
C VAL A 20 34.57 3.73 23.55
N TYR A 21 35.52 3.00 22.96
CA TYR A 21 35.77 2.96 21.52
C TYR A 21 34.78 2.10 20.74
N SER A 22 33.85 1.42 21.40
CA SER A 22 32.92 0.43 20.78
C SER A 22 31.44 0.65 21.07
N ALA A 23 31.04 1.67 21.81
CA ALA A 23 29.64 2.02 22.01
C ALA A 23 29.37 3.42 21.47
N TYR A 24 28.36 3.52 20.62
CA TYR A 24 27.81 4.82 20.23
C TYR A 24 27.07 5.40 21.44
N THR A 25 27.40 6.63 21.81
CA THR A 25 26.62 7.39 22.81
C THR A 25 25.56 8.23 22.11
N GLU A 26 24.47 8.55 22.78
CA GLU A 26 23.40 9.39 22.21
C GLU A 26 23.92 10.72 21.66
N ASP A 27 24.99 11.29 22.26
CA ASP A 27 25.58 12.57 21.84
C ASP A 27 26.51 12.47 20.63
N THR A 28 26.79 11.27 20.13
CA THR A 28 27.78 11.05 19.07
C THR A 28 27.26 10.31 17.85
N PHE A 29 25.97 9.94 17.83
CA PHE A 29 25.37 9.12 16.80
C PHE A 29 24.00 9.72 16.34
N PRO A 30 23.73 9.79 15.02
CA PRO A 30 24.60 9.48 13.88
C PRO A 30 25.51 10.67 13.45
N LYS A 31 26.71 10.38 12.87
CA LYS A 31 27.64 11.37 12.31
C LYS A 31 27.97 11.15 10.83
N THR A 32 27.98 9.91 10.37
CA THR A 32 28.34 9.58 8.99
C THR A 32 27.11 9.19 8.17
N PRO A 33 27.15 9.31 6.83
CA PRO A 33 26.05 8.90 5.96
C PRO A 33 25.56 7.47 6.24
N GLU A 34 26.48 6.52 6.48
CA GLU A 34 26.16 5.13 6.78
C GLU A 34 25.41 4.99 8.11
N GLN A 35 25.75 5.82 9.10
CA GLN A 35 25.06 5.85 10.39
C GLN A 35 23.65 6.44 10.25
N PHE A 36 23.46 7.48 9.42
CA PHE A 36 22.11 7.98 9.10
C PHE A 36 21.26 6.92 8.42
N VAL A 37 21.81 6.15 7.47
CA VAL A 37 21.14 5.02 6.85
C VAL A 37 20.77 3.94 7.89
N ALA A 38 21.69 3.61 8.79
CA ALA A 38 21.44 2.60 9.83
C ALA A 38 20.32 3.01 10.79
N VAL A 39 20.28 4.29 11.22
CA VAL A 39 19.22 4.82 12.11
C VAL A 39 17.85 4.79 11.43
N THR A 40 17.78 5.15 10.15
CA THR A 40 16.53 5.26 9.41
C THR A 40 15.99 3.93 8.90
N GLY A 41 16.83 2.91 8.79
CA GLY A 41 16.48 1.57 8.28
C GLY A 41 15.19 0.97 8.84
N PRO A 42 14.89 1.05 10.14
CA PRO A 42 13.65 0.55 10.72
C PRO A 42 12.38 1.19 10.14
N VAL A 43 12.41 2.47 9.76
CA VAL A 43 11.26 3.16 9.15
C VAL A 43 10.93 2.57 7.78
N TYR A 44 11.96 2.35 6.94
CA TYR A 44 11.78 1.74 5.62
C TYR A 44 11.45 0.24 5.71
N THR A 45 11.98 -0.46 6.72
CA THR A 45 11.58 -1.84 6.99
C THR A 45 10.09 -1.94 7.33
N SER A 46 9.56 -0.99 8.11
CA SER A 46 8.14 -0.94 8.45
C SER A 46 7.25 -0.76 7.20
N ALA A 47 7.75 -0.10 6.16
CA ALA A 47 6.98 0.12 4.93
C ALA A 47 6.54 -1.18 4.25
N ARG A 48 7.27 -2.29 4.42
CA ARG A 48 6.90 -3.58 3.80
C ARG A 48 5.53 -4.12 4.23
N GLY A 49 5.05 -3.79 5.43
CA GLY A 49 3.71 -4.17 5.86
C GLY A 49 2.57 -3.48 5.08
N TYR A 50 2.90 -2.46 4.27
CA TYR A 50 1.95 -1.89 3.31
C TYR A 50 1.42 -2.95 2.33
N PHE A 51 2.26 -3.88 1.88
CA PHE A 51 1.87 -4.96 0.96
C PHE A 51 1.56 -6.28 1.68
N GLY A 52 1.36 -6.22 2.98
CA GLY A 52 0.89 -7.31 3.85
C GLY A 52 -0.44 -6.93 4.49
N ASP A 53 -0.38 -6.53 5.76
CA ASP A 53 -1.57 -6.25 6.58
C ASP A 53 -2.45 -5.11 6.01
N TYR A 54 -1.83 -4.04 5.47
CA TYR A 54 -2.60 -2.94 4.91
C TYR A 54 -3.19 -3.28 3.54
N PHE A 55 -2.46 -4.01 2.70
CA PHE A 55 -2.98 -4.53 1.43
C PHE A 55 -4.22 -5.42 1.66
N ASP A 56 -4.14 -6.34 2.62
CA ASP A 56 -5.26 -7.22 2.95
C ASP A 56 -6.50 -6.42 3.41
N LEU A 57 -6.29 -5.41 4.25
CA LEU A 57 -7.35 -4.52 4.73
C LEU A 57 -8.04 -3.75 3.59
N GLN A 58 -7.26 -3.18 2.67
CA GLN A 58 -7.78 -2.31 1.61
C GLN A 58 -8.40 -3.09 0.45
N THR A 59 -7.88 -4.28 0.16
CA THR A 59 -8.22 -5.02 -1.06
C THR A 59 -9.34 -6.03 -0.83
N ALA A 60 -9.33 -6.76 0.31
CA ALA A 60 -10.25 -7.88 0.53
C ALA A 60 -11.74 -7.51 0.61
N GLY A 61 -12.07 -6.25 0.92
CA GLY A 61 -13.45 -5.74 0.92
C GLY A 61 -13.84 -4.95 -0.34
N SER A 62 -12.95 -4.85 -1.33
CA SER A 62 -13.22 -4.13 -2.58
C SER A 62 -13.91 -5.00 -3.64
N ASP A 63 -14.37 -4.37 -4.72
CA ASP A 63 -14.98 -5.07 -5.84
C ASP A 63 -13.97 -5.78 -6.77
N GLU A 64 -12.66 -5.54 -6.57
CA GLU A 64 -11.61 -6.13 -7.44
C GLU A 64 -11.32 -7.59 -7.11
N VAL A 65 -11.63 -8.06 -5.89
CA VAL A 65 -11.26 -9.40 -5.41
C VAL A 65 -12.38 -10.07 -4.64
N ILE A 66 -12.37 -11.40 -4.66
CA ILE A 66 -13.12 -12.25 -3.73
C ILE A 66 -12.21 -13.37 -3.23
N ILE A 67 -12.34 -13.72 -1.96
CA ILE A 67 -11.55 -14.75 -1.29
C ILE A 67 -12.51 -15.77 -0.66
N PRO A 68 -13.21 -16.56 -1.48
CA PRO A 68 -14.21 -17.49 -0.97
C PRO A 68 -13.55 -18.69 -0.29
N THR A 69 -14.27 -19.33 0.62
CA THR A 69 -13.90 -20.65 1.09
C THR A 69 -13.96 -21.65 -0.06
N ARG A 70 -12.96 -22.51 -0.18
CA ARG A 70 -12.84 -23.50 -1.25
C ARG A 70 -12.77 -24.90 -0.66
N GLY A 71 -13.89 -25.35 -0.05
CA GLY A 71 -14.00 -26.65 0.61
C GLY A 71 -13.11 -26.77 1.86
N GLY A 72 -13.08 -25.72 2.66
CA GLY A 72 -12.25 -25.62 3.88
C GLY A 72 -11.00 -24.77 3.70
N ASP A 73 -10.36 -24.77 2.51
CA ASP A 73 -9.26 -23.85 2.21
C ASP A 73 -9.79 -22.41 2.26
N TRP A 74 -9.01 -21.49 2.84
CA TRP A 74 -9.34 -20.06 2.98
C TRP A 74 -10.59 -19.76 3.85
N PHE A 75 -11.05 -20.72 4.64
CA PHE A 75 -12.07 -20.43 5.65
C PHE A 75 -11.54 -19.45 6.70
N ASP A 76 -10.34 -19.67 7.23
CA ASP A 76 -9.59 -18.79 8.14
C ASP A 76 -10.49 -18.14 9.23
N GLY A 77 -11.38 -18.94 9.84
CA GLY A 77 -12.32 -18.44 10.84
C GLY A 77 -13.40 -17.49 10.31
N GLY A 78 -13.58 -17.41 8.97
CA GLY A 78 -14.56 -16.55 8.32
C GLY A 78 -14.06 -15.11 8.05
N LYS A 79 -12.78 -14.80 8.34
CA LYS A 79 -12.28 -13.43 8.23
C LYS A 79 -12.42 -12.84 6.84
N TRP A 80 -12.21 -13.62 5.78
CA TRP A 80 -12.33 -13.16 4.39
C TRP A 80 -13.78 -12.93 3.98
N ARG A 81 -14.69 -13.80 4.47
CA ARG A 81 -16.12 -13.61 4.32
C ARG A 81 -16.56 -12.28 4.95
N ASP A 82 -16.13 -12.02 6.18
CA ASP A 82 -16.50 -10.81 6.91
C ASP A 82 -15.94 -9.55 6.23
N MET A 83 -14.74 -9.63 5.63
CA MET A 83 -14.22 -8.56 4.79
C MET A 83 -15.08 -8.34 3.53
N HIS A 84 -15.47 -9.41 2.84
CA HIS A 84 -16.26 -9.33 1.62
C HIS A 84 -17.68 -8.76 1.87
N PHE A 85 -18.35 -9.23 2.92
CA PHE A 85 -19.71 -8.78 3.28
C PHE A 85 -19.72 -7.44 4.05
N HIS A 86 -18.58 -6.88 4.38
CA HIS A 86 -18.43 -5.71 5.25
C HIS A 86 -19.06 -5.96 6.65
N THR A 87 -18.89 -7.16 7.21
CA THR A 87 -19.44 -7.56 8.51
C THR A 87 -18.39 -7.61 9.62
N TRP A 88 -17.23 -7.01 9.38
CA TRP A 88 -16.17 -6.90 10.39
C TRP A 88 -16.63 -6.22 11.67
N SER A 89 -16.02 -6.61 12.78
CA SER A 89 -16.21 -6.02 14.11
C SER A 89 -14.88 -5.41 14.62
N PRO A 90 -14.90 -4.69 15.77
CA PRO A 90 -13.66 -4.23 16.41
C PRO A 90 -12.67 -5.34 16.79
N SER A 91 -13.10 -6.60 16.84
CA SER A 91 -12.25 -7.76 17.14
C SER A 91 -11.68 -8.43 15.87
N HIS A 92 -12.00 -7.91 14.68
CA HIS A 92 -11.60 -8.52 13.42
C HIS A 92 -10.07 -8.51 13.22
N GLU A 93 -9.51 -9.68 12.87
CA GLU A 93 -8.05 -9.89 12.78
C GLU A 93 -7.38 -8.94 11.77
N VAL A 94 -7.90 -8.84 10.53
CA VAL A 94 -7.32 -7.99 9.48
C VAL A 94 -7.33 -6.52 9.88
N VAL A 95 -8.42 -6.07 10.52
CA VAL A 95 -8.56 -4.70 11.02
C VAL A 95 -7.52 -4.41 12.10
N ARG A 96 -7.35 -5.33 13.07
CA ARG A 96 -6.38 -5.20 14.14
C ARG A 96 -4.94 -5.21 13.64
N ASN A 97 -4.61 -6.10 12.72
CA ASN A 97 -3.24 -6.24 12.21
C ASN A 97 -2.77 -4.99 11.48
N ALA A 98 -3.62 -4.43 10.59
CA ALA A 98 -3.31 -3.20 9.88
C ALA A 98 -3.18 -1.98 10.82
N TRP A 99 -4.02 -1.88 11.85
CA TRP A 99 -3.89 -0.87 12.90
C TRP A 99 -2.55 -0.97 13.61
N ASN A 100 -2.20 -2.16 14.08
CA ASN A 100 -0.96 -2.41 14.81
C ASN A 100 0.26 -2.10 13.95
N TRP A 101 0.24 -2.53 12.68
CA TRP A 101 1.30 -2.20 11.74
C TRP A 101 1.49 -0.69 11.58
N GLY A 102 0.42 0.05 11.29
CA GLY A 102 0.51 1.48 11.00
C GLY A 102 0.99 2.29 12.21
N PHE A 103 0.44 2.03 13.40
CA PHE A 103 0.86 2.75 14.62
C PHE A 103 2.26 2.34 15.11
N ASN A 104 2.69 1.11 14.89
CA ASN A 104 4.08 0.71 15.11
C ASN A 104 5.04 1.44 14.16
N ALA A 105 4.65 1.62 12.89
CA ALA A 105 5.43 2.38 11.92
C ALA A 105 5.52 3.87 12.30
N ILE A 106 4.43 4.49 12.73
CA ILE A 106 4.40 5.88 13.25
C ILE A 106 5.30 6.01 14.48
N GLY A 107 5.18 5.11 15.45
CA GLY A 107 6.03 5.08 16.64
C GLY A 107 7.51 4.92 16.30
N THR A 108 7.82 4.12 15.28
CA THR A 108 9.19 3.96 14.75
C THR A 108 9.71 5.26 14.14
N CYS A 109 8.88 6.00 13.38
CA CYS A 109 9.24 7.32 12.88
C CYS A 109 9.55 8.29 14.02
N ASN A 110 8.67 8.38 15.02
CA ASN A 110 8.87 9.28 16.18
C ASN A 110 10.17 8.94 16.93
N ARG A 111 10.46 7.66 17.15
CA ARG A 111 11.70 7.21 17.79
C ARG A 111 12.93 7.61 16.97
N VAL A 112 12.91 7.40 15.66
CA VAL A 112 14.02 7.76 14.77
C VAL A 112 14.22 9.27 14.73
N LEU A 113 13.14 10.06 14.67
CA LEU A 113 13.19 11.51 14.73
C LEU A 113 13.83 11.99 16.03
N SER A 114 13.47 11.41 17.18
CA SER A 114 14.05 11.80 18.48
C SER A 114 15.57 11.53 18.59
N VAL A 115 16.09 10.54 17.85
CA VAL A 115 17.53 10.27 17.74
C VAL A 115 18.19 11.28 16.80
N LEU A 116 17.59 11.54 15.63
CA LEU A 116 18.14 12.46 14.63
C LEU A 116 18.20 13.90 15.15
N GLU A 117 17.20 14.34 15.92
CA GLU A 117 17.14 15.70 16.49
C GLU A 117 18.31 15.99 17.42
N LYS A 118 18.83 15.00 18.11
CA LYS A 118 19.99 15.12 19.02
C LYS A 118 21.35 15.14 18.28
N SER A 119 21.40 14.75 16.99
CA SER A 119 22.64 14.74 16.23
C SER A 119 23.11 16.16 15.88
N GLU A 120 24.39 16.31 15.52
CA GLU A 120 24.95 17.59 15.10
C GLU A 120 24.26 18.17 13.89
N ASP A 121 24.07 19.48 13.83
CA ASP A 121 23.41 20.16 12.72
C ASP A 121 24.21 20.02 11.42
N SER A 122 23.53 19.56 10.38
CA SER A 122 24.11 19.36 9.06
C SER A 122 23.00 19.32 8.01
N GLU A 123 23.37 19.55 6.75
CA GLU A 123 22.44 19.39 5.62
C GLU A 123 21.90 17.96 5.55
N GLN A 124 22.76 16.96 5.76
CA GLN A 124 22.38 15.55 5.83
C GLN A 124 21.32 15.28 6.90
N LYS A 125 21.48 15.85 8.11
CA LYS A 125 20.47 15.77 9.18
C LYS A 125 19.14 16.35 8.73
N ASN A 126 19.15 17.56 8.19
CA ASN A 126 17.91 18.26 7.79
C ASN A 126 17.17 17.50 6.69
N GLN A 127 17.89 17.00 5.68
CA GLN A 127 17.32 16.17 4.64
C GLN A 127 16.74 14.86 5.21
N THR A 128 17.50 14.19 6.09
CA THR A 128 17.04 12.93 6.69
C THR A 128 15.81 13.14 7.58
N LEU A 129 15.76 14.22 8.36
CA LEU A 129 14.58 14.58 9.14
C LEU A 129 13.36 14.78 8.24
N ALA A 130 13.52 15.49 7.12
CA ALA A 130 12.44 15.71 6.15
C ALA A 130 11.94 14.40 5.54
N GLU A 131 12.83 13.47 5.21
CA GLU A 131 12.45 12.16 4.71
C GLU A 131 11.62 11.36 5.73
N ILE A 132 12.08 11.30 7.00
CA ILE A 132 11.36 10.54 8.03
C ILE A 132 10.02 11.18 8.41
N LYS A 133 9.94 12.51 8.44
CA LYS A 133 8.66 13.23 8.61
C LYS A 133 7.71 12.95 7.44
N THR A 134 8.21 12.95 6.20
CA THR A 134 7.42 12.58 5.02
C THR A 134 6.90 11.13 5.10
N MET A 135 7.72 10.18 5.58
CA MET A 135 7.27 8.80 5.85
C MET A 135 6.21 8.75 6.95
N ARG A 136 6.36 9.53 8.03
CA ARG A 136 5.36 9.63 9.10
C ARG A 136 4.04 10.18 8.58
N ALA A 137 4.07 11.22 7.75
CA ALA A 137 2.90 11.77 7.10
C ALA A 137 2.19 10.73 6.20
N TRP A 138 2.96 9.93 5.46
CA TRP A 138 2.41 8.82 4.66
C TRP A 138 1.71 7.77 5.53
N TYR A 139 2.31 7.33 6.64
CA TYR A 139 1.66 6.38 7.55
C TYR A 139 0.39 6.98 8.16
N TYR A 140 0.41 8.26 8.57
CA TYR A 140 -0.78 8.95 9.06
C TYR A 140 -1.86 9.06 7.99
N TYR A 141 -1.50 9.33 6.73
CA TYR A 141 -2.44 9.32 5.62
C TYR A 141 -3.14 7.96 5.48
N LEU A 142 -2.39 6.86 5.53
CA LEU A 142 -2.93 5.50 5.41
C LEU A 142 -3.88 5.17 6.59
N MET A 143 -3.49 5.51 7.80
CA MET A 143 -4.32 5.27 8.99
C MET A 143 -5.57 6.15 9.00
N MET A 144 -5.45 7.42 8.64
CA MET A 144 -6.58 8.34 8.50
C MET A 144 -7.57 7.87 7.43
N ASP A 145 -7.09 7.38 6.29
CA ASP A 145 -7.97 6.85 5.23
C ASP A 145 -8.75 5.63 5.72
N ALA A 146 -8.08 4.71 6.41
CA ALA A 146 -8.69 3.46 6.86
C ALA A 146 -9.60 3.63 8.08
N TYR A 147 -9.15 4.36 9.11
CA TYR A 147 -9.81 4.40 10.42
C TYR A 147 -10.46 5.75 10.78
N GLY A 148 -10.22 6.78 9.99
CA GLY A 148 -10.84 8.10 10.19
C GLY A 148 -10.27 8.87 11.39
N ASN A 149 -11.01 8.91 12.50
CA ASN A 149 -10.54 9.54 13.71
C ASN A 149 -9.54 8.64 14.43
N ILE A 150 -8.32 9.12 14.61
CA ILE A 150 -7.20 8.33 15.15
C ILE A 150 -6.36 9.16 16.13
N PRO A 151 -5.55 8.55 17.01
CA PRO A 151 -4.64 9.32 17.85
C PRO A 151 -3.55 10.01 17.02
N LEU A 152 -3.25 11.26 17.34
CA LEU A 152 -2.14 12.03 16.76
C LEU A 152 -1.01 12.13 17.78
N VAL A 153 0.08 11.41 17.52
CA VAL A 153 1.28 11.39 18.37
C VAL A 153 2.50 11.69 17.51
N THR A 154 3.15 12.80 17.75
CA THR A 154 4.29 13.31 16.95
C THR A 154 5.63 13.31 17.70
N SER A 155 5.61 12.93 18.97
CA SER A 155 6.81 12.79 19.83
C SER A 155 7.01 11.33 20.24
N PHE A 156 8.26 10.94 20.47
CA PHE A 156 8.61 9.63 21.05
C PHE A 156 8.42 9.63 22.57
N ASP A 157 8.78 10.72 23.22
CA ASP A 157 8.57 10.90 24.66
C ASP A 157 7.20 11.55 24.90
N THR A 158 6.21 10.73 25.22
CA THR A 158 4.83 11.15 25.49
C THR A 158 4.50 11.16 26.97
N GLY A 159 5.48 10.84 27.84
CA GLY A 159 5.23 10.65 29.28
C GLY A 159 4.32 9.45 29.54
N THR A 160 3.45 9.57 30.55
CA THR A 160 2.49 8.51 30.95
C THR A 160 1.07 8.74 30.42
N GLU A 161 0.84 9.84 29.70
CA GLU A 161 -0.51 10.16 29.20
C GLU A 161 -0.84 9.35 27.94
N LEU A 162 -2.02 8.73 27.98
CA LEU A 162 -2.55 8.02 26.82
C LEU A 162 -3.16 9.01 25.83
N PRO A 163 -2.81 8.93 24.52
CA PRO A 163 -3.33 9.87 23.54
C PRO A 163 -4.84 9.70 23.31
N SER A 164 -5.53 10.82 23.14
CA SER A 164 -6.93 10.83 22.75
C SER A 164 -7.11 10.69 21.24
N THR A 165 -8.33 10.31 20.83
CA THR A 165 -8.72 10.33 19.42
C THR A 165 -8.75 11.76 18.89
N THR A 166 -8.09 12.00 17.77
CA THR A 166 -8.07 13.28 17.04
C THR A 166 -9.02 13.20 15.84
N PRO A 167 -9.84 14.23 15.58
CA PRO A 167 -10.74 14.27 14.43
C PRO A 167 -10.01 14.10 13.10
N ARG A 168 -10.59 13.36 12.17
CA ARG A 168 -10.03 13.07 10.83
C ARG A 168 -9.56 14.31 10.06
N ALA A 169 -10.32 15.39 10.15
CA ALA A 169 -9.96 16.67 9.50
C ALA A 169 -8.67 17.26 10.08
N GLN A 170 -8.41 17.13 11.37
CA GLN A 170 -7.16 17.59 11.98
C GLN A 170 -5.97 16.69 11.62
N ILE A 171 -6.21 15.39 11.47
CA ILE A 171 -5.17 14.48 10.94
C ILE A 171 -4.84 14.84 9.49
N PHE A 172 -5.84 15.18 8.68
CA PHE A 172 -5.63 15.69 7.32
C PHE A 172 -4.77 16.94 7.29
N GLU A 173 -5.08 17.92 8.14
CA GLU A 173 -4.29 19.16 8.28
C GLU A 173 -2.85 18.86 8.70
N PHE A 174 -2.64 17.95 9.65
CA PHE A 174 -1.31 17.52 10.07
C PHE A 174 -0.53 16.88 8.90
N VAL A 175 -1.15 15.95 8.17
CA VAL A 175 -0.50 15.28 7.03
C VAL A 175 -0.08 16.30 5.96
N VAL A 176 -0.96 17.24 5.63
CA VAL A 176 -0.68 18.29 4.63
C VAL A 176 0.45 19.21 5.11
N SER A 177 0.35 19.72 6.34
CA SER A 177 1.36 20.64 6.90
C SER A 177 2.74 19.97 6.96
N GLU A 178 2.80 18.72 7.46
CA GLU A 178 4.07 18.00 7.57
C GLU A 178 4.70 17.74 6.19
N LEU A 179 3.90 17.47 5.16
CA LEU A 179 4.41 17.31 3.80
C LEU A 179 4.88 18.65 3.21
N GLU A 180 4.07 19.71 3.32
CA GLU A 180 4.40 21.02 2.74
C GLU A 180 5.63 21.64 3.39
N GLU A 181 5.78 21.55 4.71
CA GLU A 181 6.93 22.08 5.46
C GLU A 181 8.25 21.37 5.11
N ASN A 182 8.21 20.06 4.86
CA ASN A 182 9.41 19.28 4.58
C ASN A 182 9.75 19.18 3.09
N LEU A 183 8.80 19.48 2.21
CA LEU A 183 8.96 19.40 0.74
C LEU A 183 10.19 20.14 0.19
N PRO A 184 10.57 21.36 0.66
CA PRO A 184 11.76 22.06 0.17
C PRO A 184 13.09 21.36 0.51
N LEU A 185 13.11 20.48 1.51
CA LEU A 185 14.31 19.79 2.01
C LEU A 185 14.50 18.41 1.39
N LEU A 186 13.49 17.90 0.65
CA LEU A 186 13.56 16.59 0.02
C LEU A 186 14.36 16.63 -1.28
N SER A 187 15.05 15.52 -1.57
CA SER A 187 15.80 15.35 -2.83
C SER A 187 14.88 15.42 -4.04
N GLU A 188 15.36 16.10 -5.10
CA GLU A 188 14.74 16.12 -6.43
C GLU A 188 15.29 15.03 -7.37
N GLU A 189 16.28 14.25 -6.91
CA GLU A 189 16.90 13.21 -7.73
C GLU A 189 16.02 11.96 -7.83
N LYS A 190 16.01 11.36 -9.03
CA LYS A 190 15.57 10.01 -9.28
C LYS A 190 16.81 9.16 -9.60
N SER A 191 17.27 8.39 -8.65
CA SER A 191 18.50 7.59 -8.77
C SER A 191 18.42 6.36 -7.84
N LEU A 192 19.38 5.47 -7.96
CA LEU A 192 19.52 4.34 -7.03
C LEU A 192 19.70 4.80 -5.57
N ALA A 193 20.33 5.95 -5.34
CA ALA A 193 20.56 6.50 -3.99
C ALA A 193 19.26 6.98 -3.32
N THR A 194 18.25 7.37 -4.12
CA THR A 194 16.93 7.82 -3.64
C THR A 194 15.85 6.75 -3.79
N TYR A 195 16.17 5.60 -4.37
CA TYR A 195 15.21 4.53 -4.56
C TYR A 195 14.71 3.96 -3.22
N GLY A 196 13.40 3.80 -3.09
CA GLY A 196 12.77 3.38 -1.85
C GLY A 196 12.77 4.44 -0.73
N ARG A 197 13.21 5.66 -1.02
CA ARG A 197 13.20 6.82 -0.09
C ARG A 197 12.25 7.89 -0.60
N PRO A 198 11.61 8.67 0.30
CA PRO A 198 10.75 9.76 -0.12
C PRO A 198 11.57 10.88 -0.78
N THR A 199 11.16 11.23 -1.99
CA THR A 199 11.68 12.38 -2.74
C THR A 199 10.65 13.49 -2.74
N LYS A 200 11.01 14.68 -3.23
CA LYS A 200 10.08 15.79 -3.47
C LYS A 200 8.87 15.36 -4.32
N TRP A 201 9.11 14.49 -5.28
CA TRP A 201 8.08 14.00 -6.20
C TRP A 201 7.11 13.02 -5.52
N PHE A 202 7.62 12.21 -4.58
CA PHE A 202 6.74 11.40 -3.73
C PHE A 202 5.86 12.28 -2.84
N ALA A 203 6.42 13.34 -2.22
CA ALA A 203 5.65 14.26 -1.40
C ALA A 203 4.54 14.97 -2.21
N HIS A 204 4.85 15.44 -3.44
CA HIS A 204 3.85 15.99 -4.34
C HIS A 204 2.78 14.97 -4.74
N ALA A 205 3.14 13.72 -5.06
CA ALA A 205 2.17 12.68 -5.40
C ALA A 205 1.26 12.34 -4.22
N LEU A 206 1.81 12.27 -3.00
CA LEU A 206 1.05 12.04 -1.77
C LEU A 206 0.14 13.23 -1.43
N LEU A 207 0.62 14.48 -1.60
CA LEU A 207 -0.22 15.68 -1.46
C LEU A 207 -1.37 15.67 -2.46
N ALA A 208 -1.10 15.36 -3.74
CA ALA A 208 -2.14 15.25 -4.77
C ALA A 208 -3.21 14.22 -4.36
N LYS A 209 -2.82 13.04 -3.88
CA LYS A 209 -3.73 11.99 -3.41
C LYS A 209 -4.50 12.41 -2.15
N THR A 210 -3.84 13.05 -1.21
CA THR A 210 -4.47 13.56 0.02
C THR A 210 -5.52 14.62 -0.30
N TYR A 211 -5.20 15.59 -1.15
CA TYR A 211 -6.13 16.62 -1.60
C TYR A 211 -7.26 16.09 -2.48
N LEU A 212 -7.02 15.04 -3.29
CA LEU A 212 -8.07 14.39 -4.10
C LEU A 212 -9.19 13.82 -3.21
N ASN A 213 -8.83 13.36 -2.02
CA ASN A 213 -9.77 12.79 -1.05
C ASN A 213 -10.22 13.81 0.03
N ALA A 214 -9.80 15.08 -0.06
CA ALA A 214 -10.11 16.11 0.96
C ALA A 214 -11.60 16.22 1.26
N GLN A 215 -12.47 16.15 0.25
CA GLN A 215 -13.92 16.20 0.44
C GLN A 215 -14.43 15.03 1.30
N VAL A 216 -13.86 13.83 1.14
CA VAL A 216 -14.19 12.65 1.96
C VAL A 216 -13.70 12.82 3.39
N TYR A 217 -12.52 13.42 3.57
CA TYR A 217 -11.88 13.51 4.89
C TYR A 217 -12.36 14.69 5.72
N THR A 218 -12.67 15.83 5.08
CA THR A 218 -12.96 17.09 5.75
C THR A 218 -14.33 17.69 5.40
N GLY A 219 -15.03 17.13 4.40
CA GLY A 219 -16.23 17.73 3.82
C GLY A 219 -15.96 18.83 2.80
N THR A 220 -14.72 19.29 2.64
CA THR A 220 -14.35 20.39 1.74
C THR A 220 -13.44 19.91 0.60
N ALA A 221 -13.84 20.16 -0.64
CA ALA A 221 -13.07 19.82 -1.82
C ALA A 221 -11.86 20.75 -2.01
N GLN A 222 -10.73 20.18 -2.47
CA GLN A 222 -9.50 20.93 -2.73
C GLN A 222 -8.89 20.58 -4.10
N TRP A 223 -9.72 20.52 -5.15
CA TRP A 223 -9.34 20.06 -6.50
C TRP A 223 -8.21 20.86 -7.13
N ASN A 224 -8.12 22.17 -6.87
CA ASN A 224 -7.03 23.02 -7.38
C ASN A 224 -5.66 22.57 -6.83
N LYS A 225 -5.61 22.15 -5.56
CA LYS A 225 -4.39 21.64 -4.93
C LYS A 225 -3.93 20.31 -5.54
N VAL A 226 -4.87 19.49 -5.98
CA VAL A 226 -4.54 18.25 -6.72
C VAL A 226 -3.81 18.58 -8.02
N VAL A 227 -4.38 19.50 -8.82
CA VAL A 227 -3.80 19.90 -10.12
C VAL A 227 -2.43 20.56 -9.94
N GLU A 228 -2.27 21.40 -8.91
CA GLU A 228 -0.98 22.05 -8.58
C GLU A 228 0.11 20.98 -8.31
N ASN A 229 -0.15 20.05 -7.41
CA ASN A 229 0.82 19.02 -7.04
C ASN A 229 1.08 18.01 -8.16
N ALA A 230 0.05 17.61 -8.91
CA ALA A 230 0.20 16.75 -10.08
C ALA A 230 1.06 17.43 -11.16
N ASN A 231 0.83 18.71 -11.41
CA ASN A 231 1.64 19.49 -12.37
C ASN A 231 3.11 19.59 -11.94
N ALA A 232 3.42 19.69 -10.63
CA ALA A 232 4.79 19.71 -10.14
C ALA A 232 5.52 18.40 -10.50
N VAL A 233 4.88 17.24 -10.30
CA VAL A 233 5.46 15.94 -10.70
C VAL A 233 5.64 15.84 -12.21
N ILE A 234 4.63 16.22 -13.00
CA ILE A 234 4.65 16.13 -14.47
C ILE A 234 5.74 17.06 -15.03
N ALA A 235 5.83 18.30 -14.54
CA ALA A 235 6.80 19.29 -14.99
C ALA A 235 8.25 18.97 -14.59
N SER A 236 8.46 18.04 -13.68
CA SER A 236 9.81 17.58 -13.32
C SER A 236 10.50 16.82 -14.45
N GLU A 237 9.72 16.23 -15.36
CA GLU A 237 10.18 15.37 -16.45
C GLU A 237 11.06 14.17 -15.99
N LYS A 238 11.01 13.84 -14.68
CA LYS A 238 11.78 12.73 -14.08
C LYS A 238 11.13 11.37 -14.32
N TYR A 239 9.85 11.36 -14.70
CA TYR A 239 9.05 10.15 -14.84
C TYR A 239 8.37 10.12 -16.20
N SER A 240 8.29 8.92 -16.79
CA SER A 240 7.52 8.65 -18.02
C SER A 240 6.76 7.33 -17.87
N LEU A 241 5.64 7.19 -18.59
CA LEU A 241 4.91 5.93 -18.58
C LEU A 241 5.77 4.80 -19.18
N GLU A 242 5.71 3.62 -18.56
CA GLU A 242 6.25 2.41 -19.18
C GLU A 242 5.51 2.11 -20.47
N ASN A 243 6.25 1.69 -21.50
CA ASN A 243 5.64 1.26 -22.76
C ASN A 243 4.87 -0.04 -22.61
N ASP A 244 5.47 -1.02 -21.92
CA ASP A 244 4.82 -2.24 -21.49
C ASP A 244 4.28 -2.06 -20.07
N PHE A 245 2.95 -2.10 -19.94
CA PHE A 245 2.26 -1.92 -18.66
C PHE A 245 2.82 -2.83 -17.54
N LEU A 246 3.19 -4.07 -17.87
CA LEU A 246 3.66 -5.05 -16.88
C LEU A 246 5.15 -4.94 -16.56
N ALA A 247 5.94 -4.16 -17.30
CA ALA A 247 7.38 -4.07 -17.11
C ALA A 247 7.78 -3.67 -15.68
N GLN A 248 7.06 -2.72 -15.11
CA GLN A 248 7.31 -2.20 -13.76
C GLN A 248 6.91 -3.15 -12.61
N PHE A 249 6.30 -4.29 -12.93
CA PHE A 249 5.85 -5.30 -11.95
C PHE A 249 6.58 -6.64 -12.12
N LYS A 250 7.65 -6.68 -12.90
CA LYS A 250 8.47 -7.88 -13.08
C LYS A 250 9.12 -8.32 -11.77
N ALA A 251 9.55 -9.58 -11.72
CA ALA A 251 10.21 -10.15 -10.55
C ALA A 251 11.56 -9.48 -10.21
N ASP A 252 12.18 -8.84 -11.21
CA ASP A 252 13.44 -8.11 -11.12
C ASP A 252 13.26 -6.59 -11.33
N ASN A 253 12.05 -6.07 -11.09
CA ASN A 253 11.81 -4.62 -11.16
C ASN A 253 12.67 -3.86 -10.13
N GLY A 254 12.92 -2.57 -10.40
CA GLY A 254 13.79 -1.77 -9.56
C GLY A 254 13.89 -0.30 -9.97
N ALA A 255 15.00 0.33 -9.58
CA ALA A 255 15.24 1.76 -9.74
C ALA A 255 15.26 2.24 -11.21
N ASP A 256 15.52 1.35 -12.17
CA ASP A 256 15.64 1.68 -13.58
C ASP A 256 14.28 1.89 -14.26
N SER A 257 13.17 1.47 -13.64
CA SER A 257 11.84 1.68 -14.19
C SER A 257 11.51 3.19 -14.27
N PRO A 258 11.05 3.69 -15.43
CA PRO A 258 10.81 5.13 -15.62
C PRO A 258 9.55 5.64 -14.92
N GLU A 259 8.55 4.80 -14.66
CA GLU A 259 7.23 5.23 -14.21
C GLU A 259 7.06 5.33 -12.68
N PRO A 260 7.61 4.42 -11.84
CA PRO A 260 7.44 4.49 -10.40
C PRO A 260 8.05 5.74 -9.79
N ILE A 261 7.26 6.42 -8.95
CA ILE A 261 7.66 7.59 -8.16
C ILE A 261 8.15 7.15 -6.79
N PHE A 262 7.49 6.15 -6.21
CA PHE A 262 7.88 5.54 -4.96
C PHE A 262 7.56 4.05 -4.98
N SER A 263 8.56 3.24 -4.66
CA SER A 263 8.44 1.79 -4.50
C SER A 263 8.99 1.37 -3.15
N ILE A 264 8.44 0.28 -2.63
CA ILE A 264 8.97 -0.38 -1.41
C ILE A 264 9.83 -1.54 -1.89
N PRO A 265 11.15 -1.50 -1.63
CA PRO A 265 12.04 -2.58 -2.03
C PRO A 265 11.76 -3.88 -1.27
N PHE A 266 11.72 -4.99 -2.02
CA PHE A 266 11.65 -6.34 -1.50
C PHE A 266 12.82 -7.18 -2.01
N ASP A 267 13.17 -8.20 -1.26
CA ASP A 267 14.18 -9.22 -1.60
C ASP A 267 13.79 -10.52 -0.91
N ALA A 268 13.73 -11.60 -1.66
CA ALA A 268 13.27 -12.89 -1.15
C ALA A 268 14.06 -13.42 0.06
N SER A 269 15.32 -12.98 0.24
CA SER A 269 16.18 -13.42 1.34
C SER A 269 16.29 -12.40 2.49
N ARG A 270 16.34 -11.10 2.18
CA ARG A 270 16.71 -10.04 3.13
C ARG A 270 15.57 -9.08 3.45
N ALA A 271 14.73 -8.77 2.46
CA ALA A 271 13.63 -7.80 2.56
C ALA A 271 12.29 -8.50 2.28
N LYS A 272 11.93 -9.43 3.14
CA LYS A 272 10.80 -10.35 3.01
C LYS A 272 9.43 -9.70 3.18
N GLY A 273 8.37 -10.42 2.75
CA GLY A 273 6.97 -10.06 3.01
C GLY A 273 6.08 -9.99 1.76
N ASN A 274 6.64 -10.08 0.54
CA ASN A 274 5.83 -10.11 -0.68
C ASN A 274 5.39 -11.54 -1.00
N ALA A 275 4.18 -11.91 -0.55
CA ALA A 275 3.60 -13.25 -0.75
C ALA A 275 2.42 -13.24 -1.74
N LEU A 276 2.25 -12.20 -2.56
CA LEU A 276 1.06 -12.04 -3.40
C LEU A 276 0.87 -13.21 -4.37
N PHE A 277 1.93 -13.67 -5.03
CA PHE A 277 1.84 -14.78 -5.98
C PHE A 277 1.26 -16.06 -5.34
N ASN A 278 1.58 -16.33 -4.06
CA ASN A 278 1.01 -17.45 -3.33
C ASN A 278 -0.49 -17.26 -3.06
N LYS A 279 -0.91 -16.05 -2.69
CA LYS A 279 -2.32 -15.76 -2.41
C LYS A 279 -3.21 -15.96 -3.64
N VAL A 280 -2.72 -15.62 -4.83
CA VAL A 280 -3.54 -15.55 -6.07
C VAL A 280 -3.46 -16.81 -6.94
N LEU A 281 -2.31 -17.45 -7.08
CA LEU A 281 -2.11 -18.54 -8.02
C LEU A 281 -2.80 -19.84 -7.56
N HIS A 282 -3.35 -20.60 -8.53
CA HIS A 282 -3.78 -21.98 -8.30
C HIS A 282 -2.58 -22.88 -8.00
N TYR A 283 -2.76 -23.92 -7.19
CA TYR A 283 -1.69 -24.86 -6.76
C TYR A 283 -0.84 -25.36 -7.94
N ALA A 284 -1.49 -25.71 -9.05
CA ALA A 284 -0.81 -26.25 -10.25
C ALA A 284 0.02 -25.22 -11.02
N HIS A 285 -0.19 -23.89 -10.81
CA HIS A 285 0.64 -22.86 -11.42
C HIS A 285 2.11 -22.89 -10.97
N ARG A 286 2.42 -23.69 -9.95
CA ARG A 286 3.82 -24.07 -9.68
C ARG A 286 4.53 -24.55 -10.94
N GLN A 287 3.87 -25.33 -11.82
CA GLN A 287 4.43 -25.86 -13.06
C GLN A 287 4.48 -24.80 -14.19
N THR A 288 3.58 -23.82 -14.14
CA THR A 288 3.57 -22.70 -15.10
C THR A 288 4.75 -21.77 -14.89
N PHE A 289 5.04 -21.43 -13.64
CA PHE A 289 6.02 -20.43 -13.25
C PHE A 289 7.30 -21.03 -12.64
N GLU A 290 7.47 -22.34 -12.69
CA GLU A 290 8.64 -23.06 -12.15
C GLU A 290 8.93 -22.73 -10.66
N LEU A 291 7.85 -22.62 -9.84
CA LEU A 291 7.97 -22.24 -8.45
C LEU A 291 8.49 -23.38 -7.57
N ASN A 292 9.19 -23.03 -6.49
CA ASN A 292 9.75 -24.00 -5.52
C ASN A 292 8.70 -24.61 -4.59
N GLY A 293 7.47 -24.07 -4.53
CA GLY A 293 6.35 -24.53 -3.69
C GLY A 293 5.00 -24.37 -4.37
N ASN A 294 3.96 -24.97 -3.81
CA ASN A 294 2.61 -24.78 -4.31
C ASN A 294 2.03 -23.46 -3.79
N PRO A 295 1.50 -22.60 -4.67
CA PRO A 295 0.69 -21.45 -4.28
C PRO A 295 -0.57 -21.86 -3.50
N TRP A 296 -1.30 -20.87 -2.95
CA TRP A 296 -2.37 -21.13 -1.98
C TRP A 296 -3.79 -21.07 -2.55
N ASN A 297 -3.97 -20.63 -3.78
CA ASN A 297 -5.26 -20.63 -4.49
C ASN A 297 -6.41 -19.89 -3.80
N GLY A 298 -6.16 -18.72 -3.22
CA GLY A 298 -7.19 -17.98 -2.46
C GLY A 298 -7.87 -16.89 -3.27
N TRP A 299 -7.10 -15.86 -3.56
CA TRP A 299 -7.57 -14.59 -4.10
C TRP A 299 -7.86 -14.68 -5.60
N SER A 300 -8.99 -14.19 -6.01
CA SER A 300 -9.41 -14.21 -7.41
C SER A 300 -10.31 -13.02 -7.73
N ALA A 301 -10.34 -12.59 -8.99
CA ALA A 301 -11.18 -11.48 -9.42
C ALA A 301 -12.66 -11.78 -9.24
N GLN A 302 -13.45 -10.79 -8.83
CA GLN A 302 -14.90 -10.86 -9.00
C GLN A 302 -15.26 -10.81 -10.50
N PRO A 303 -16.29 -11.57 -10.96
CA PRO A 303 -16.67 -11.60 -12.39
C PRO A 303 -16.93 -10.22 -12.96
N ALA A 304 -17.70 -9.39 -12.27
CA ALA A 304 -18.02 -8.04 -12.71
C ALA A 304 -16.78 -7.16 -12.92
N TYR A 305 -15.77 -7.32 -12.05
CA TYR A 305 -14.51 -6.58 -12.17
C TYR A 305 -13.65 -7.10 -13.33
N PHE A 306 -13.50 -8.43 -13.46
CA PHE A 306 -12.78 -9.04 -14.58
C PHE A 306 -13.38 -8.63 -15.94
N ASN A 307 -14.72 -8.54 -16.04
CA ASN A 307 -15.43 -8.17 -17.26
C ASN A 307 -15.30 -6.68 -17.63
N LEU A 308 -14.67 -5.84 -16.79
CA LEU A 308 -14.31 -4.48 -17.19
C LEU A 308 -13.19 -4.47 -18.26
N PHE A 309 -12.37 -5.52 -18.33
CA PHE A 309 -11.24 -5.64 -19.24
C PHE A 309 -11.68 -6.17 -20.60
N GLU A 310 -11.69 -5.30 -21.59
CA GLU A 310 -11.94 -5.67 -22.99
C GLU A 310 -10.76 -6.51 -23.54
N ASP A 311 -11.03 -7.36 -24.55
CA ASP A 311 -9.98 -8.21 -25.15
C ASP A 311 -8.87 -7.42 -25.83
N LEU A 312 -9.16 -6.20 -26.28
CA LEU A 312 -8.19 -5.28 -26.88
C LEU A 312 -7.38 -4.48 -25.86
N ASP A 313 -7.73 -4.54 -24.57
CA ASP A 313 -7.01 -3.84 -23.51
C ASP A 313 -5.76 -4.63 -23.13
N ASN A 314 -4.58 -4.09 -23.39
CA ASN A 314 -3.31 -4.74 -23.06
C ASN A 314 -3.18 -5.09 -21.57
N ARG A 315 -3.88 -4.39 -20.69
CA ARG A 315 -3.89 -4.66 -19.24
C ARG A 315 -4.60 -5.97 -18.89
N LYS A 316 -5.44 -6.53 -19.79
CA LYS A 316 -6.07 -7.84 -19.60
C LYS A 316 -5.05 -8.96 -19.45
N GLN A 317 -3.83 -8.78 -19.97
CA GLN A 317 -2.72 -9.73 -19.83
C GLN A 317 -2.31 -9.99 -18.37
N GLN A 318 -2.70 -9.13 -17.43
CA GLN A 318 -2.49 -9.37 -16.00
C GLN A 318 -3.34 -10.50 -15.40
N TRP A 319 -4.25 -11.08 -16.18
CA TRP A 319 -5.18 -12.10 -15.71
C TRP A 319 -4.91 -13.47 -16.33
N LEU A 320 -4.79 -14.50 -15.50
CA LEU A 320 -4.87 -15.90 -15.93
C LEU A 320 -6.31 -16.35 -15.90
N TYR A 321 -6.80 -16.81 -17.03
CA TYR A 321 -8.15 -17.38 -17.22
C TYR A 321 -8.15 -18.37 -18.38
N GLY A 322 -9.20 -19.20 -18.51
CA GLY A 322 -9.25 -20.25 -19.52
C GLY A 322 -8.29 -21.40 -19.24
N GLN A 323 -7.91 -22.15 -20.28
CA GLN A 323 -6.94 -23.25 -20.19
C GLN A 323 -5.59 -22.73 -19.74
N GLN A 324 -5.02 -23.39 -18.73
CA GLN A 324 -3.68 -23.07 -18.22
C GLN A 324 -2.65 -24.06 -18.77
N TYR A 325 -1.39 -23.62 -18.83
CA TYR A 325 -0.29 -24.37 -19.44
C TYR A 325 0.91 -24.38 -18.48
N ASN A 326 1.69 -25.45 -18.55
CA ASN A 326 2.99 -25.53 -17.87
C ASN A 326 4.05 -24.69 -18.59
N ALA A 327 5.25 -24.60 -18.02
CA ALA A 327 6.37 -23.83 -18.61
C ALA A 327 6.81 -24.34 -20.01
N THR A 328 6.47 -25.57 -20.39
CA THR A 328 6.77 -26.14 -21.70
C THR A 328 5.62 -26.01 -22.71
N GLY A 329 4.53 -25.32 -22.34
CA GLY A 329 3.38 -25.08 -23.22
C GLY A 329 2.38 -26.25 -23.30
N GLN A 330 2.51 -27.28 -22.44
CA GLN A 330 1.54 -28.37 -22.39
C GLN A 330 0.36 -27.98 -21.49
N PRO A 331 -0.88 -28.44 -21.79
CA PRO A 331 -2.04 -28.23 -20.95
C PRO A 331 -1.76 -28.67 -19.51
N LEU A 332 -2.07 -27.81 -18.57
CA LEU A 332 -1.86 -28.08 -17.15
C LEU A 332 -2.97 -28.98 -16.61
N ILE A 333 -2.57 -30.09 -15.99
CA ILE A 333 -3.47 -31.06 -15.38
C ILE A 333 -3.18 -31.13 -13.88
N ASN A 334 -4.22 -31.07 -13.06
CA ASN A 334 -4.15 -31.26 -11.62
C ASN A 334 -5.12 -32.38 -11.20
N ASN A 335 -4.62 -33.42 -10.52
CA ASN A 335 -5.42 -34.58 -10.10
C ASN A 335 -6.26 -35.22 -11.25
N GLY A 336 -5.73 -35.25 -12.46
CA GLY A 336 -6.40 -35.80 -13.65
C GLY A 336 -7.40 -34.84 -14.32
N VAL A 337 -7.57 -33.62 -13.83
CA VAL A 337 -8.47 -32.60 -14.37
C VAL A 337 -7.68 -31.49 -15.04
N ASN A 338 -8.15 -31.02 -16.21
CA ASN A 338 -7.58 -29.85 -16.86
C ASN A 338 -7.74 -28.59 -15.99
N VAL A 339 -6.67 -27.85 -15.81
CA VAL A 339 -6.71 -26.57 -15.09
C VAL A 339 -7.26 -25.50 -16.02
N PHE A 340 -8.59 -25.37 -16.01
CA PHE A 340 -9.33 -24.37 -16.76
C PHE A 340 -9.91 -23.33 -15.80
N ILE A 341 -9.24 -22.19 -15.65
CA ILE A 341 -9.68 -21.11 -14.78
C ILE A 341 -10.93 -20.45 -15.36
N ASN A 342 -12.06 -20.56 -14.64
CA ASN A 342 -13.35 -20.01 -15.06
C ASN A 342 -13.64 -18.70 -14.31
N PRO A 343 -13.56 -17.51 -14.95
CA PRO A 343 -13.87 -16.24 -14.30
C PRO A 343 -15.27 -16.15 -13.69
N GLU A 344 -16.24 -16.89 -14.23
CA GLU A 344 -17.64 -16.92 -13.80
C GLU A 344 -17.99 -18.15 -12.91
N GLY A 345 -16.98 -18.95 -12.54
CA GLY A 345 -17.18 -20.29 -11.94
C GLY A 345 -17.61 -20.29 -10.46
N TYR A 346 -18.13 -19.21 -9.92
CA TYR A 346 -18.52 -19.10 -8.52
C TYR A 346 -19.92 -19.66 -8.26
N ASN A 347 -19.98 -20.86 -7.67
CA ASN A 347 -21.22 -21.50 -7.28
C ASN A 347 -21.17 -21.83 -5.78
N LEU A 348 -22.04 -21.20 -4.98
CA LEU A 348 -22.15 -21.50 -3.55
C LEU A 348 -22.60 -22.92 -3.32
N LEU A 349 -21.98 -23.58 -2.35
CA LEU A 349 -22.50 -24.86 -1.86
C LEU A 349 -23.87 -24.68 -1.20
N PRO A 350 -24.79 -25.67 -1.30
CA PRO A 350 -26.09 -25.59 -0.66
C PRO A 350 -25.96 -25.29 0.84
N GLY A 351 -26.65 -24.26 1.30
CA GLY A 351 -26.64 -23.82 2.70
C GLY A 351 -25.40 -23.00 3.12
N SER A 352 -24.47 -22.72 2.21
CA SER A 352 -23.34 -21.81 2.45
C SER A 352 -23.62 -20.43 1.88
N ASP A 353 -23.09 -19.43 2.55
CA ASP A 353 -23.09 -18.04 2.08
C ASP A 353 -21.76 -17.63 1.41
N PHE A 354 -20.68 -18.41 1.57
CA PHE A 354 -19.35 -18.06 1.06
C PHE A 354 -18.45 -19.26 0.68
N ASP A 355 -18.89 -20.51 0.87
CA ASP A 355 -18.13 -21.69 0.43
C ASP A 355 -18.57 -22.13 -0.97
N ILE A 356 -17.63 -22.17 -1.91
CA ILE A 356 -17.84 -22.56 -3.31
C ILE A 356 -17.33 -23.97 -3.61
N GLY A 357 -16.94 -24.73 -2.57
CA GLY A 357 -16.47 -26.10 -2.67
C GLY A 357 -15.00 -26.25 -3.06
N GLY A 358 -14.47 -27.44 -2.80
CA GLY A 358 -13.07 -27.82 -3.00
C GLY A 358 -12.84 -28.77 -4.18
N ALA A 359 -13.78 -28.90 -5.13
CA ALA A 359 -13.62 -29.76 -6.29
C ALA A 359 -12.57 -29.19 -7.27
N ASP A 360 -11.73 -30.05 -7.82
CA ASP A 360 -10.67 -29.68 -8.76
C ASP A 360 -11.20 -29.26 -10.15
N ASP A 361 -12.48 -29.55 -10.45
CA ASP A 361 -13.23 -29.13 -11.65
C ASP A 361 -14.25 -28.02 -11.36
N GLY A 362 -14.26 -27.45 -10.19
CA GLY A 362 -15.24 -26.48 -9.71
C GLY A 362 -14.63 -25.34 -8.93
N GLY A 363 -14.97 -25.25 -7.63
CA GLY A 363 -14.64 -24.10 -6.78
C GLY A 363 -13.14 -23.73 -6.75
N ARG A 364 -12.22 -24.70 -6.88
CA ARG A 364 -10.77 -24.42 -6.96
C ARG A 364 -10.36 -23.66 -8.21
N LEU A 365 -11.11 -23.76 -9.31
CA LEU A 365 -10.84 -23.12 -10.58
C LEU A 365 -11.66 -21.84 -10.82
N ALA A 366 -12.52 -21.46 -9.87
CA ALA A 366 -13.34 -20.27 -9.97
C ALA A 366 -12.51 -18.99 -9.85
N GLY A 367 -12.78 -18.03 -10.75
CA GLY A 367 -12.24 -16.67 -10.76
C GLY A 367 -10.85 -16.51 -11.42
N ALA A 368 -10.68 -15.45 -12.20
CA ALA A 368 -9.41 -15.09 -12.81
C ALA A 368 -8.33 -14.80 -11.76
N ARG A 369 -7.08 -15.14 -12.06
CA ARG A 369 -5.92 -14.94 -11.15
C ARG A 369 -5.08 -13.76 -11.62
N CYS A 370 -4.83 -12.81 -10.74
CA CYS A 370 -4.03 -11.64 -11.07
C CYS A 370 -2.53 -11.98 -11.00
N VAL A 371 -1.83 -11.79 -12.11
CA VAL A 371 -0.37 -11.94 -12.22
C VAL A 371 0.30 -10.63 -12.61
N LYS A 372 -0.33 -9.51 -12.26
CA LYS A 372 0.24 -8.18 -12.49
C LYS A 372 1.65 -8.07 -11.93
N TYR A 373 1.82 -8.42 -10.65
CA TYR A 373 3.14 -8.71 -10.11
C TYR A 373 3.56 -10.08 -10.58
N GLN A 374 4.57 -10.13 -11.43
CA GLN A 374 5.06 -11.37 -12.05
C GLN A 374 5.46 -12.37 -10.96
N PRO A 375 4.99 -13.63 -11.01
CA PRO A 375 5.43 -14.65 -10.08
C PRO A 375 6.95 -14.85 -10.15
N ASP A 376 7.62 -14.74 -9.02
CA ASP A 376 9.08 -14.85 -8.93
C ASP A 376 9.51 -16.32 -8.78
N LYS A 377 10.14 -16.90 -9.79
CA LYS A 377 10.67 -18.27 -9.73
C LYS A 377 11.83 -18.43 -8.75
N ASN A 378 12.50 -17.33 -8.39
CA ASN A 378 13.60 -17.31 -7.44
C ASN A 378 13.14 -17.04 -5.99
N HIS A 379 11.83 -17.04 -5.74
CA HIS A 379 11.25 -16.83 -4.42
C HIS A 379 11.84 -17.80 -3.36
N ILE A 380 11.88 -17.35 -2.10
CA ILE A 380 12.33 -18.16 -0.97
C ILE A 380 11.15 -18.34 0.00
N GLY A 381 10.67 -19.58 0.13
CA GLY A 381 9.44 -19.84 0.88
C GLY A 381 8.24 -19.12 0.23
N SER A 382 7.60 -18.21 0.95
CA SER A 382 6.51 -17.40 0.44
C SER A 382 6.95 -16.02 -0.08
N ASP A 383 8.24 -15.69 0.00
CA ASP A 383 8.74 -14.34 -0.23
C ASP A 383 9.28 -14.17 -1.65
N ALA A 384 8.67 -13.30 -2.44
CA ALA A 384 9.13 -12.86 -3.75
C ALA A 384 10.01 -11.61 -3.67
N GLY A 385 10.83 -11.39 -4.69
CA GLY A 385 11.76 -10.26 -4.78
C GLY A 385 11.19 -9.02 -5.47
N ASN A 386 9.98 -9.06 -6.03
CA ASN A 386 9.40 -7.89 -6.70
C ASN A 386 9.24 -6.71 -5.76
N ASP A 387 9.77 -5.55 -6.14
CA ASP A 387 9.49 -4.29 -5.45
C ASP A 387 8.03 -3.88 -5.66
N VAL A 388 7.44 -3.31 -4.61
CA VAL A 388 6.03 -2.91 -4.63
C VAL A 388 5.89 -1.44 -4.98
N VAL A 389 5.24 -1.18 -6.11
CA VAL A 389 4.96 0.18 -6.58
C VAL A 389 3.83 0.80 -5.75
N VAL A 390 4.10 1.93 -5.10
CA VAL A 390 3.12 2.66 -4.25
C VAL A 390 2.55 3.86 -4.98
N PHE A 391 3.42 4.64 -5.65
CA PHE A 391 3.03 5.76 -6.50
C PHE A 391 3.74 5.68 -7.83
N ARG A 392 3.04 5.97 -8.92
CA ARG A 392 3.56 6.02 -10.27
C ARG A 392 2.89 7.10 -11.11
N LEU A 393 3.52 7.49 -12.22
CA LEU A 393 3.07 8.62 -13.03
C LEU A 393 1.62 8.48 -13.51
N ALA A 394 1.16 7.26 -13.85
CA ALA A 394 -0.23 7.06 -14.27
C ALA A 394 -1.24 7.50 -13.20
N ASP A 395 -0.95 7.29 -11.89
CA ASP A 395 -1.84 7.76 -10.83
C ASP A 395 -1.89 9.30 -10.78
N VAL A 396 -0.75 9.96 -10.93
CA VAL A 396 -0.67 11.44 -10.98
C VAL A 396 -1.47 12.00 -12.16
N LEU A 397 -1.35 11.37 -13.33
CA LEU A 397 -2.10 11.77 -14.52
C LEU A 397 -3.61 11.62 -14.35
N LEU A 398 -4.06 10.47 -13.80
CA LEU A 398 -5.48 10.22 -13.58
C LEU A 398 -6.04 11.05 -12.42
N MET A 399 -5.26 11.34 -11.37
CA MET A 399 -5.66 12.27 -10.30
C MET A 399 -5.86 13.69 -10.85
N LYS A 400 -4.96 14.16 -11.73
CA LYS A 400 -5.11 15.46 -12.40
C LYS A 400 -6.38 15.51 -13.26
N ALA A 401 -6.60 14.48 -14.08
CA ALA A 401 -7.80 14.40 -14.92
C ALA A 401 -9.08 14.40 -14.09
N GLU A 402 -9.14 13.59 -13.02
CA GLU A 402 -10.27 13.52 -12.10
C GLU A 402 -10.54 14.88 -11.43
N ALA A 403 -9.52 15.53 -10.89
CA ALA A 403 -9.66 16.82 -10.22
C ALA A 403 -10.23 17.91 -11.13
N ILE A 404 -9.79 17.96 -12.40
CA ILE A 404 -10.32 18.90 -13.39
C ILE A 404 -11.79 18.58 -13.69
N LEU A 405 -12.15 17.32 -13.88
CA LEU A 405 -13.55 16.89 -14.11
C LEU A 405 -14.46 17.16 -12.90
N ARG A 406 -13.89 17.19 -11.68
CA ARG A 406 -14.62 17.55 -10.46
C ARG A 406 -14.74 19.07 -10.24
N GLY A 407 -14.12 19.89 -11.08
CA GLY A 407 -14.28 21.35 -11.06
C GLY A 407 -13.05 22.14 -10.60
N ALA A 408 -11.82 21.57 -10.68
CA ALA A 408 -10.62 22.38 -10.53
C ALA A 408 -10.58 23.50 -11.57
N THR A 409 -10.32 24.74 -11.12
CA THR A 409 -10.33 25.94 -11.98
C THR A 409 -8.97 26.27 -12.58
N ASN A 410 -7.90 25.64 -12.10
CA ASN A 410 -6.52 25.79 -12.59
C ASN A 410 -6.11 24.70 -13.60
N GLY A 411 -7.09 24.07 -14.24
CA GLY A 411 -6.93 23.11 -15.33
C GLY A 411 -8.05 23.25 -16.36
N THR A 412 -7.83 22.76 -17.57
CA THR A 412 -8.80 22.79 -18.67
C THR A 412 -9.29 21.39 -19.02
N ALA A 413 -10.48 21.26 -19.61
CA ALA A 413 -11.00 19.97 -20.10
C ALA A 413 -10.04 19.30 -21.10
N ALA A 414 -9.32 20.08 -21.92
CA ALA A 414 -8.31 19.56 -22.82
C ALA A 414 -7.13 18.91 -22.06
N GLN A 415 -6.69 19.52 -20.97
CA GLN A 415 -5.63 18.94 -20.11
C GLN A 415 -6.08 17.67 -19.38
N ALA A 416 -7.36 17.61 -18.96
CA ALA A 416 -7.91 16.39 -18.39
C ALA A 416 -7.93 15.24 -19.41
N LEU A 417 -8.37 15.55 -20.64
CA LEU A 417 -8.42 14.62 -21.76
C LEU A 417 -7.03 14.12 -22.15
N GLU A 418 -6.06 15.01 -22.21
CA GLU A 418 -4.66 14.67 -22.51
C GLU A 418 -4.08 13.75 -21.44
N ALA A 419 -4.21 14.10 -20.15
CA ALA A 419 -3.70 13.30 -19.04
C ALA A 419 -4.31 11.90 -19.00
N ALA A 420 -5.64 11.79 -19.12
CA ALA A 420 -6.31 10.49 -19.15
C ALA A 420 -5.90 9.66 -20.38
N ASN A 421 -5.74 10.31 -21.54
CA ASN A 421 -5.35 9.63 -22.77
C ASN A 421 -3.87 9.20 -22.82
N GLN A 422 -2.97 9.78 -22.06
CA GLN A 422 -1.62 9.23 -21.93
C GLN A 422 -1.68 7.80 -21.38
N VAL A 423 -2.46 7.57 -20.33
CA VAL A 423 -2.66 6.23 -19.74
C VAL A 423 -3.45 5.32 -20.69
N ARG A 424 -4.55 5.81 -21.25
CA ARG A 424 -5.45 5.04 -22.12
C ARG A 424 -4.77 4.55 -23.40
N LYS A 425 -3.92 5.40 -24.02
CA LYS A 425 -3.17 5.05 -25.24
C LYS A 425 -2.20 3.91 -25.04
N ARG A 426 -1.59 3.79 -23.86
CA ARG A 426 -0.74 2.64 -23.54
C ARG A 426 -1.56 1.34 -23.47
N ALA A 427 -2.78 1.40 -22.94
CA ALA A 427 -3.68 0.25 -22.88
C ALA A 427 -4.21 -0.18 -24.27
N PHE A 428 -4.38 0.77 -25.19
CA PHE A 428 -4.90 0.59 -26.54
C PHE A 428 -4.01 1.23 -27.61
N PRO A 429 -2.76 0.78 -27.79
CA PRO A 429 -1.78 1.47 -28.63
C PRO A 429 -2.13 1.50 -30.11
N VAL A 430 -2.85 0.50 -30.60
CA VAL A 430 -3.24 0.35 -32.02
C VAL A 430 -4.73 0.55 -32.26
N ASN A 431 -5.49 0.97 -31.24
CA ASN A 431 -6.93 1.11 -31.26
C ASN A 431 -7.36 2.55 -30.90
N PRO A 432 -7.11 3.56 -31.76
CA PRO A 432 -7.38 4.95 -31.43
C PRO A 432 -8.88 5.22 -31.19
N GLU A 433 -9.80 4.41 -31.70
CA GLU A 433 -11.23 4.47 -31.42
C GLU A 433 -11.59 4.17 -29.96
N LYS A 434 -10.68 3.56 -29.22
CA LYS A 434 -10.82 3.26 -27.78
C LYS A 434 -10.31 4.42 -26.91
N HIS A 435 -9.64 5.42 -27.48
CA HIS A 435 -9.16 6.57 -26.72
C HIS A 435 -10.33 7.48 -26.33
N PHE A 436 -10.19 8.19 -25.21
CA PHE A 436 -11.21 9.13 -24.78
C PHE A 436 -11.32 10.31 -25.76
N THR A 437 -12.53 10.78 -25.92
CA THR A 437 -12.88 12.05 -26.59
C THR A 437 -13.49 13.02 -25.56
N ALA A 438 -13.66 14.27 -25.92
CA ALA A 438 -14.33 15.24 -25.06
C ALA A 438 -15.77 14.81 -24.66
N GLY A 439 -16.43 14.00 -25.50
CA GLY A 439 -17.78 13.48 -25.22
C GLY A 439 -17.82 12.19 -24.40
N THR A 440 -16.70 11.46 -24.30
CA THR A 440 -16.66 10.16 -23.59
C THR A 440 -15.89 10.23 -22.26
N LEU A 441 -15.05 11.24 -22.07
CA LEU A 441 -14.33 11.42 -20.80
C LEU A 441 -15.25 12.09 -19.77
N ASN A 442 -15.56 11.36 -18.71
CA ASN A 442 -16.33 11.82 -17.57
C ASN A 442 -15.86 11.10 -16.30
N LEU A 443 -16.47 11.38 -15.16
CA LEU A 443 -16.07 10.77 -13.88
C LEU A 443 -16.27 9.26 -13.84
N ASP A 444 -17.33 8.71 -14.45
CA ASP A 444 -17.51 7.26 -14.51
C ASP A 444 -16.44 6.59 -15.39
N ALA A 445 -16.05 7.25 -16.49
CA ALA A 445 -14.95 6.78 -17.33
C ALA A 445 -13.61 6.78 -16.56
N ILE A 446 -13.33 7.81 -15.76
CA ILE A 446 -12.14 7.87 -14.89
C ILE A 446 -12.20 6.78 -13.80
N TYR A 447 -13.36 6.57 -13.17
CA TYR A 447 -13.51 5.50 -12.17
C TYR A 447 -13.20 4.12 -12.77
N LYS A 448 -13.74 3.84 -13.95
CA LYS A 448 -13.44 2.61 -14.69
C LYS A 448 -11.95 2.53 -15.05
N GLU A 449 -11.38 3.60 -15.62
CA GLU A 449 -9.98 3.63 -16.03
C GLU A 449 -9.03 3.41 -14.85
N ARG A 450 -9.29 4.04 -13.70
CA ARG A 450 -8.53 3.80 -12.47
C ARG A 450 -8.62 2.35 -11.99
N GLY A 451 -9.80 1.72 -12.07
CA GLY A 451 -9.96 0.30 -11.76
C GLY A 451 -9.12 -0.59 -12.67
N LEU A 452 -9.16 -0.37 -13.98
CA LEU A 452 -8.37 -1.12 -14.97
C LEU A 452 -6.86 -0.94 -14.77
N GLU A 453 -6.45 0.27 -14.38
CA GLU A 453 -5.06 0.66 -14.26
C GLU A 453 -4.42 0.18 -12.95
N PHE A 454 -5.12 0.31 -11.81
CA PHE A 454 -4.55 0.13 -10.48
C PHE A 454 -5.01 -1.14 -9.76
N THR A 455 -5.40 -2.18 -10.50
CA THR A 455 -5.69 -3.50 -9.91
C THR A 455 -4.56 -3.92 -8.96
N PHE A 456 -4.89 -4.26 -7.71
CA PHE A 456 -3.94 -4.70 -6.68
C PHE A 456 -2.82 -3.70 -6.33
N GLU A 457 -3.08 -2.40 -6.53
CA GLU A 457 -2.18 -1.31 -6.10
C GLU A 457 -2.75 -0.51 -4.90
N VAL A 458 -3.62 -1.12 -4.11
CA VAL A 458 -4.14 -0.55 -2.84
C VAL A 458 -4.89 0.79 -3.02
N THR A 459 -5.54 0.99 -4.17
CA THR A 459 -6.26 2.24 -4.47
C THR A 459 -7.77 2.05 -4.53
N ARG A 460 -8.25 0.82 -4.80
CA ARG A 460 -9.64 0.58 -5.20
C ARG A 460 -10.65 0.98 -4.15
N ARG A 461 -10.45 0.61 -2.86
CA ARG A 461 -11.36 0.99 -1.77
C ARG A 461 -11.52 2.50 -1.65
N THR A 462 -10.41 3.25 -1.65
CA THR A 462 -10.42 4.71 -1.57
C THR A 462 -11.18 5.32 -2.76
N ASP A 463 -10.97 4.78 -3.96
CA ASP A 463 -11.70 5.20 -5.16
C ASP A 463 -13.20 4.87 -5.04
N MET A 464 -13.59 3.66 -4.62
CA MET A 464 -15.00 3.29 -4.42
C MET A 464 -15.70 4.24 -3.46
N ILE A 465 -15.07 4.60 -2.33
CA ILE A 465 -15.62 5.55 -1.35
C ILE A 465 -15.79 6.94 -1.99
N ARG A 466 -14.75 7.45 -2.68
CA ARG A 466 -14.76 8.79 -3.29
C ARG A 466 -15.79 8.91 -4.43
N PHE A 467 -16.03 7.84 -5.16
CA PHE A 467 -17.02 7.78 -6.24
C PHE A 467 -18.42 7.33 -5.77
N GLY A 468 -18.61 7.07 -4.45
CA GLY A 468 -19.90 6.64 -3.91
C GLY A 468 -20.33 5.24 -4.36
N LYS A 469 -19.36 4.32 -4.53
CA LYS A 469 -19.55 2.94 -4.99
C LYS A 469 -19.29 1.89 -3.91
N TRP A 470 -18.89 2.31 -2.72
CA TRP A 470 -18.53 1.38 -1.64
C TRP A 470 -19.70 0.55 -1.12
N GLU A 471 -20.90 1.11 -1.15
CA GLU A 471 -22.14 0.47 -0.72
C GLU A 471 -22.83 -0.35 -1.82
N ASP A 472 -22.33 -0.32 -3.06
CA ASP A 472 -22.91 -1.05 -4.19
C ASP A 472 -22.90 -2.57 -3.95
N ALA A 473 -23.74 -3.29 -4.67
CA ALA A 473 -23.76 -4.75 -4.66
C ALA A 473 -22.47 -5.30 -5.28
N MET A 474 -21.97 -6.39 -4.69
CA MET A 474 -20.88 -7.20 -5.22
C MET A 474 -21.33 -8.67 -5.31
N LEU A 475 -20.50 -9.53 -5.89
CA LEU A 475 -20.82 -10.96 -5.97
C LEU A 475 -21.22 -11.49 -4.57
N PHE A 476 -22.39 -12.11 -4.45
CA PHE A 476 -23.00 -12.60 -3.21
C PHE A 476 -23.40 -11.54 -2.17
N LYS A 477 -22.89 -10.32 -2.25
CA LYS A 477 -23.18 -9.23 -1.30
C LYS A 477 -24.23 -8.27 -1.88
N PRO A 478 -25.39 -8.08 -1.24
CA PRO A 478 -26.35 -7.05 -1.65
C PRO A 478 -25.80 -5.64 -1.40
N ALA A 479 -26.34 -4.65 -2.10
CA ALA A 479 -26.06 -3.24 -1.78
C ALA A 479 -26.53 -2.92 -0.36
N ASN A 480 -25.75 -2.11 0.35
CA ASN A 480 -26.08 -1.69 1.73
C ASN A 480 -25.73 -0.22 1.99
N THR A 481 -26.64 0.68 1.65
CA THR A 481 -26.49 2.12 1.86
C THR A 481 -26.77 2.55 3.30
N ALA A 482 -27.42 1.71 4.13
CA ALA A 482 -27.75 2.01 5.50
C ALA A 482 -26.51 2.01 6.42
N GLU A 483 -25.45 1.33 6.04
CA GLU A 483 -24.23 1.15 6.83
C GLU A 483 -23.04 1.94 6.26
N SER A 484 -23.28 3.19 5.83
CA SER A 484 -22.21 4.05 5.27
C SER A 484 -21.06 4.33 6.26
N TYR A 485 -21.29 4.12 7.58
CA TYR A 485 -20.22 4.19 8.58
C TYR A 485 -19.10 3.15 8.32
N LYS A 486 -19.38 2.06 7.61
CA LYS A 486 -18.39 1.03 7.21
C LYS A 486 -17.43 1.50 6.10
N ARG A 487 -17.55 2.74 5.64
CA ARG A 487 -16.47 3.41 4.92
C ARG A 487 -15.20 3.58 5.77
N LEU A 488 -15.34 3.49 7.09
CA LEU A 488 -14.23 3.45 8.05
C LEU A 488 -14.20 2.09 8.72
N PHE A 489 -13.00 1.60 8.99
CA PHE A 489 -12.82 0.45 9.85
C PHE A 489 -12.93 0.86 11.32
N PRO A 490 -13.37 -0.05 12.21
CA PRO A 490 -13.42 0.26 13.66
C PRO A 490 -12.02 0.37 14.24
N ILE A 491 -11.88 1.18 15.29
CA ILE A 491 -10.71 1.10 16.16
C ILE A 491 -10.73 -0.29 16.82
N PRO A 492 -9.61 -1.06 16.77
CA PRO A 492 -9.60 -2.42 17.32
C PRO A 492 -9.95 -2.47 18.80
N ALA A 493 -10.71 -3.51 19.20
CA ALA A 493 -11.11 -3.70 20.60
C ALA A 493 -9.90 -3.75 21.56
N THR A 494 -8.77 -4.31 21.12
CA THR A 494 -7.53 -4.33 21.90
C THR A 494 -6.92 -2.94 22.09
N ALA A 495 -7.03 -2.05 21.11
CA ALA A 495 -6.57 -0.68 21.23
C ALA A 495 -7.45 0.11 22.21
N LEU A 496 -8.78 -0.03 22.12
CA LEU A 496 -9.73 0.59 23.05
C LEU A 496 -9.54 0.10 24.49
N ALA A 497 -9.27 -1.20 24.68
CA ALA A 497 -9.03 -1.76 26.01
C ALA A 497 -7.72 -1.27 26.64
N ASN A 498 -6.68 -1.05 25.82
CA ASN A 498 -5.37 -0.58 26.29
C ASN A 498 -5.30 0.95 26.45
N ASN A 499 -6.19 1.69 25.79
CA ASN A 499 -6.24 3.14 25.87
C ASN A 499 -7.68 3.64 25.96
N THR A 500 -8.11 3.96 27.18
CA THR A 500 -9.46 4.40 27.48
C THR A 500 -9.79 5.83 27.01
N ASN A 501 -8.80 6.57 26.53
CA ASN A 501 -8.99 7.90 25.92
C ASN A 501 -9.40 7.82 24.44
N LEU A 502 -9.36 6.63 23.84
CA LEU A 502 -9.84 6.43 22.47
C LEU A 502 -11.36 6.36 22.43
N THR A 503 -11.95 7.04 21.46
CA THR A 503 -13.38 7.01 21.19
C THR A 503 -13.63 6.16 19.94
N PRO A 504 -14.50 5.13 19.99
CA PRO A 504 -14.87 4.35 18.81
C PRO A 504 -15.44 5.22 17.68
N ASN A 505 -15.23 4.79 16.44
CA ASN A 505 -15.89 5.41 15.30
C ASN A 505 -17.42 5.25 15.41
N PRO A 506 -18.22 6.23 14.97
CA PRO A 506 -19.68 6.13 14.97
C PRO A 506 -20.16 4.87 14.24
N GLY A 507 -21.10 4.14 14.85
CA GLY A 507 -21.66 2.88 14.28
C GLY A 507 -21.01 1.61 14.79
N TYR A 508 -19.89 1.70 15.54
CA TYR A 508 -19.19 0.55 16.13
C TYR A 508 -19.26 0.50 17.64
#